data_64ebf99feba4ac71732a69234a855721
#
_entry.id   64ebf99feba4ac71732a69234a855721
#
_cell.length_a   1.000
_cell.length_b   1.000
_cell.length_c   1.000
_cell.angle_alpha   90.00
_cell.angle_beta   90.00
_cell.angle_gamma   90.00
#
_symmetry.space_group_name_H-M   'P 1'
#
loop_
_entity.id
_entity.type
_entity.pdbx_description
1 polymer ?
#
loop_
_entity_poly.entity_id
_entity_poly.type
_entity_poly.pdbx_seq_one_letter_code
_entity_poly.pdbx_strand_id
1 'polypeptide(L)'
;MRVMALFITVVLLAAPGCTYLEESSDQESDETAEVQSLIQGCTDPEAENYNSEAEEDDGSCVYPEPEPILGCTDPDADNYDETANEDDGTCEYLETIPCNGMVVLCHRTYDQVTFPETHNSFSTHEDNIYYPASNHLTGFQAQWNAGMRAFMLDTHYLTTADKSESNVRFCHGNSNEAFSPCTYGAVDPLNWLSSLETEMEDEDRDIVTLLVENYVEADHLKTVFDDAGLSDMMYVHDMNTEWPTLIELINMDKRLVVFWEQSGDSDHPYFHDFLEFGWTTDYANDDTGSMDCDPHRGDSNQPVYHMNNWLKNQAGLSDPQRAAEANDVDFMVERAIECIEQHGKRPTFIAVDWWEEGDVVEAAKLVNMIDME
;
A
#
# COMPACT_ATOMS: atom_id res chain seq x y z
N MET A 1 -11.35 -34.08 -28.65
CA MET A 1 -11.38 -35.56 -28.56
C MET A 1 -10.15 -36.05 -27.84
N ARG A 2 -10.26 -36.38 -26.60
CA ARG A 2 -9.78 -37.50 -25.79
C ARG A 2 -9.81 -37.09 -24.32
N VAL A 3 -10.86 -37.59 -23.68
CA VAL A 3 -11.09 -37.62 -22.23
C VAL A 3 -10.17 -38.68 -21.68
N MET A 4 -9.51 -38.40 -20.58
CA MET A 4 -8.82 -39.42 -19.77
C MET A 4 -9.33 -39.33 -18.34
N ALA A 5 -10.15 -40.28 -18.00
CA ALA A 5 -10.71 -40.52 -16.64
C ALA A 5 -9.68 -41.28 -15.80
N LEU A 6 -9.48 -40.83 -14.58
CA LEU A 6 -8.67 -41.54 -13.60
C LEU A 6 -9.59 -42.27 -12.63
N PHE A 7 -9.47 -43.60 -12.59
CA PHE A 7 -10.18 -44.50 -11.70
C PHE A 7 -9.52 -44.53 -10.32
N ILE A 8 -10.30 -44.31 -9.27
CA ILE A 8 -9.92 -44.59 -7.88
C ILE A 8 -10.39 -45.98 -7.54
N THR A 9 -9.46 -46.87 -7.21
CA THR A 9 -9.72 -48.26 -6.79
C THR A 9 -9.81 -48.29 -5.28
N VAL A 10 -10.98 -48.62 -4.75
CA VAL A 10 -11.20 -48.94 -3.33
C VAL A 10 -10.93 -50.44 -3.15
N VAL A 11 -10.00 -50.76 -2.25
CA VAL A 11 -9.75 -52.16 -1.82
C VAL A 11 -10.46 -52.40 -0.47
N LEU A 12 -11.51 -53.21 -0.52
CA LEU A 12 -12.14 -53.82 0.63
C LEU A 12 -11.41 -55.12 0.95
N LEU A 13 -10.89 -55.23 2.15
CA LEU A 13 -10.43 -56.55 2.70
C LEU A 13 -11.44 -57.04 3.71
N ALA A 14 -12.04 -58.18 3.36
CA ALA A 14 -12.97 -58.94 4.19
C ALA A 14 -12.24 -59.85 5.16
N ALA A 15 -12.80 -60.01 6.34
CA ALA A 15 -12.42 -61.00 7.33
C ALA A 15 -13.04 -62.39 7.02
N PRO A 16 -12.43 -63.48 7.41
CA PRO A 16 -13.15 -64.71 7.74
C PRO A 16 -12.87 -65.12 9.19
N GLY A 17 -13.73 -65.55 9.99
CA GLY A 17 -14.69 -66.58 9.95
C GLY A 17 -14.60 -67.36 11.29
N CYS A 18 -15.73 -67.45 12.01
CA CYS A 18 -15.94 -68.22 13.24
C CYS A 18 -15.70 -69.70 13.02
N THR A 19 -15.14 -70.39 14.06
CA THR A 19 -15.47 -71.78 14.35
C THR A 19 -15.67 -71.91 15.84
N TYR A 20 -16.84 -72.44 16.14
CA TYR A 20 -17.36 -72.94 17.41
C TYR A 20 -16.73 -74.26 17.74
N LEU A 21 -16.36 -74.56 19.01
CA LEU A 21 -16.38 -75.87 19.64
C LEU A 21 -16.75 -75.78 21.12
N GLU A 22 -17.65 -76.64 21.53
CA GLU A 22 -18.32 -76.78 22.82
C GLU A 22 -17.49 -77.47 23.91
N GLU A 23 -17.86 -77.08 25.12
CA GLU A 23 -17.99 -77.85 26.39
C GLU A 23 -16.82 -78.61 26.95
N SER A 24 -16.46 -78.24 28.19
CA SER A 24 -16.69 -79.18 29.34
C SER A 24 -16.61 -78.40 30.65
N SER A 25 -17.59 -78.67 31.50
CA SER A 25 -17.75 -78.24 32.87
C SER A 25 -16.67 -78.85 33.80
N ASP A 26 -16.15 -78.02 34.71
CA ASP A 26 -15.95 -78.45 36.10
C ASP A 26 -15.94 -77.20 37.02
N GLN A 27 -16.70 -77.40 38.12
CA GLN A 27 -16.77 -76.48 39.24
C GLN A 27 -15.47 -76.48 40.04
N GLU A 28 -15.03 -75.33 40.55
CA GLU A 28 -14.86 -75.13 41.99
C GLU A 28 -14.39 -73.75 42.39
N SER A 29 -14.97 -73.29 43.48
CA SER A 29 -14.51 -72.35 44.50
C SER A 29 -14.39 -70.82 44.13
N ASP A 30 -15.37 -70.20 44.66
CA ASP A 30 -15.52 -68.83 45.13
C ASP A 30 -14.28 -68.32 45.87
N GLU A 31 -13.57 -67.36 45.28
CA GLU A 31 -12.79 -66.38 45.98
C GLU A 31 -13.06 -65.00 45.27
N THR A 32 -14.01 -64.29 45.86
CA THR A 32 -14.22 -62.89 45.52
C THR A 32 -12.98 -62.05 45.89
N ALA A 33 -12.04 -61.94 44.97
CA ALA A 33 -11.06 -60.91 45.04
C ALA A 33 -11.82 -59.56 44.74
N GLU A 34 -12.03 -58.72 45.73
CA GLU A 34 -12.38 -57.32 45.56
C GLU A 34 -11.26 -56.73 44.72
N VAL A 35 -11.55 -56.51 43.45
CA VAL A 35 -10.72 -55.62 42.59
C VAL A 35 -10.94 -54.21 43.15
N GLN A 36 -10.05 -53.78 44.04
CA GLN A 36 -9.94 -52.37 44.40
C GLN A 36 -9.67 -51.63 43.10
N SER A 37 -10.64 -50.87 42.63
CA SER A 37 -10.44 -49.94 41.53
C SER A 37 -9.48 -48.84 42.01
N LEU A 38 -8.29 -48.80 41.43
CA LEU A 38 -7.33 -47.70 41.65
C LEU A 38 -8.01 -46.36 41.36
N ILE A 39 -7.77 -45.43 42.25
CA ILE A 39 -8.28 -44.05 42.04
C ILE A 39 -7.48 -43.43 40.89
N GLN A 40 -8.17 -43.16 39.79
CA GLN A 40 -7.57 -42.52 38.62
C GLN A 40 -7.66 -41.00 38.74
N GLY A 41 -6.65 -40.27 38.20
CA GLY A 41 -6.57 -38.83 38.20
C GLY A 41 -5.14 -38.35 37.89
N CYS A 42 -4.94 -37.06 37.80
CA CYS A 42 -3.62 -36.49 37.57
C CYS A 42 -2.69 -36.73 38.78
N THR A 43 -1.56 -37.42 38.55
CA THR A 43 -0.57 -37.73 39.59
C THR A 43 0.63 -36.81 39.62
N ASP A 44 0.69 -35.82 38.70
CA ASP A 44 1.79 -34.85 38.64
C ASP A 44 1.51 -33.66 39.58
N PRO A 45 2.36 -33.47 40.63
CA PRO A 45 2.18 -32.36 41.57
C PRO A 45 2.39 -30.96 40.98
N GLU A 46 2.93 -30.85 39.76
CA GLU A 46 3.07 -29.59 39.05
C GLU A 46 1.83 -29.19 38.23
N ALA A 47 0.88 -30.13 38.08
CA ALA A 47 -0.37 -29.85 37.36
C ALA A 47 -1.39 -29.12 38.25
N GLU A 48 -2.19 -28.21 37.68
CA GLU A 48 -3.25 -27.48 38.39
C GLU A 48 -4.34 -28.37 38.97
N ASN A 49 -4.59 -29.49 38.36
CA ASN A 49 -5.58 -30.47 38.76
C ASN A 49 -4.97 -31.73 39.42
N TYR A 50 -3.77 -31.55 40.05
CA TYR A 50 -3.13 -32.64 40.80
C TYR A 50 -4.08 -33.24 41.83
N ASN A 51 -4.21 -34.55 41.82
CA ASN A 51 -4.98 -35.31 42.81
C ASN A 51 -4.06 -36.22 43.66
N SER A 52 -3.79 -35.81 44.89
CA SER A 52 -2.93 -36.56 45.80
C SER A 52 -3.49 -37.94 46.22
N GLU A 53 -4.75 -38.25 45.91
CA GLU A 53 -5.37 -39.56 46.16
C GLU A 53 -5.35 -40.45 44.93
N ALA A 54 -4.92 -39.93 43.75
CA ALA A 54 -4.81 -40.77 42.54
C ALA A 54 -3.65 -41.76 42.68
N GLU A 55 -3.94 -43.01 42.40
CA GLU A 55 -3.00 -44.13 42.42
C GLU A 55 -2.51 -44.48 41.02
N GLU A 56 -3.20 -43.98 39.96
CA GLU A 56 -2.86 -44.17 38.57
C GLU A 56 -3.19 -42.91 37.79
N ASP A 57 -2.23 -42.43 36.95
CA ASP A 57 -2.42 -41.30 36.07
C ASP A 57 -3.39 -41.64 34.93
N ASP A 58 -4.44 -40.86 34.79
CA ASP A 58 -5.46 -41.00 33.74
C ASP A 58 -5.21 -40.12 32.52
N GLY A 59 -4.09 -39.38 32.49
CA GLY A 59 -3.72 -38.46 31.43
C GLY A 59 -4.50 -37.12 31.45
N SER A 60 -5.20 -36.82 32.55
CA SER A 60 -6.01 -35.60 32.69
C SER A 60 -5.24 -34.41 33.23
N CYS A 61 -3.91 -34.51 33.39
CA CYS A 61 -3.09 -33.40 33.92
C CYS A 61 -3.24 -32.12 33.07
N VAL A 62 -3.58 -31.02 33.74
CA VAL A 62 -3.70 -29.71 33.16
C VAL A 62 -2.57 -28.84 33.73
N TYR A 63 -1.76 -28.28 32.86
CA TYR A 63 -0.67 -27.40 33.26
C TYR A 63 -1.05 -25.94 32.96
N PRO A 64 -0.61 -24.95 33.80
CA PRO A 64 -0.79 -23.54 33.46
C PRO A 64 -0.12 -23.24 32.13
N GLU A 65 -0.79 -22.47 31.28
CA GLU A 65 -0.14 -21.93 30.09
C GLU A 65 1.02 -21.03 30.56
N PRO A 66 2.19 -21.16 29.94
CA PRO A 66 3.31 -20.26 30.26
C PRO A 66 2.89 -18.82 30.02
N GLU A 67 3.18 -17.94 30.95
CA GLU A 67 2.90 -16.51 30.76
C GLU A 67 3.68 -16.02 29.52
N PRO A 68 3.08 -15.15 28.69
CA PRO A 68 3.76 -14.59 27.53
C PRO A 68 5.00 -13.79 28.00
N ILE A 69 6.09 -14.00 27.31
CA ILE A 69 7.29 -13.17 27.45
C ILE A 69 7.14 -12.04 26.45
N LEU A 70 6.83 -10.86 26.97
CA LEU A 70 6.66 -9.64 26.17
C LEU A 70 8.01 -9.04 25.82
N GLY A 71 8.15 -8.56 24.59
CA GLY A 71 9.34 -7.90 24.08
C GLY A 71 9.29 -7.76 22.58
N CYS A 72 10.30 -7.14 21.97
CA CYS A 72 10.39 -7.03 20.52
C CYS A 72 10.70 -8.38 19.90
N THR A 73 9.79 -8.87 19.05
CA THR A 73 9.91 -10.17 18.34
C THR A 73 10.48 -10.05 16.93
N ASP A 74 10.76 -8.81 16.46
CA ASP A 74 11.31 -8.58 15.13
C ASP A 74 12.84 -8.77 15.15
N PRO A 75 13.39 -9.75 14.42
CA PRO A 75 14.83 -10.00 14.37
C PRO A 75 15.63 -8.86 13.72
N ASP A 76 14.97 -7.96 12.98
CA ASP A 76 15.62 -6.81 12.35
C ASP A 76 15.68 -5.59 13.29
N ALA A 77 15.04 -5.64 14.45
CA ALA A 77 15.09 -4.59 15.45
C ALA A 77 16.37 -4.68 16.32
N ASP A 78 16.91 -3.54 16.71
CA ASP A 78 18.13 -3.45 17.54
C ASP A 78 17.94 -3.98 18.97
N ASN A 79 16.70 -3.91 19.45
CA ASN A 79 16.31 -4.44 20.75
C ASN A 79 15.54 -5.78 20.63
N TYR A 80 15.78 -6.54 19.53
CA TYR A 80 15.23 -7.88 19.37
C TYR A 80 15.49 -8.75 20.58
N ASP A 81 14.46 -9.35 21.13
CA ASP A 81 14.54 -10.31 22.22
C ASP A 81 14.17 -11.72 21.72
N GLU A 82 15.18 -12.57 21.49
CA GLU A 82 14.98 -13.94 21.02
C GLU A 82 14.14 -14.80 21.99
N THR A 83 13.93 -14.34 23.23
CA THR A 83 13.14 -15.03 24.24
C THR A 83 11.68 -14.59 24.25
N ALA A 84 11.35 -13.42 23.67
CA ALA A 84 9.99 -12.94 23.55
C ALA A 84 9.16 -13.84 22.63
N ASN A 85 7.93 -14.14 23.05
CA ASN A 85 6.98 -14.90 22.27
C ASN A 85 5.69 -14.12 21.96
N GLU A 86 5.60 -12.89 22.43
CA GLU A 86 4.55 -11.92 22.14
C GLU A 86 5.17 -10.52 22.01
N ASP A 87 4.89 -9.85 20.88
CA ASP A 87 5.37 -8.51 20.61
C ASP A 87 4.62 -7.50 21.47
N ASP A 88 5.37 -6.65 22.17
CA ASP A 88 4.84 -5.59 23.04
C ASP A 88 4.84 -4.20 22.37
N GLY A 89 5.20 -4.13 21.07
CA GLY A 89 5.28 -2.88 20.32
C GLY A 89 6.49 -2.01 20.66
N THR A 90 7.50 -2.55 21.37
CA THR A 90 8.69 -1.78 21.78
C THR A 90 9.89 -1.95 20.84
N CYS A 91 9.70 -2.52 19.63
CA CYS A 91 10.79 -2.68 18.68
C CYS A 91 11.44 -1.34 18.34
N GLU A 92 12.75 -1.26 18.53
CA GLU A 92 13.57 -0.10 18.20
C GLU A 92 14.46 -0.42 17.00
N TYR A 93 14.47 0.48 16.02
CA TYR A 93 15.30 0.36 14.84
C TYR A 93 16.29 1.52 14.80
N LEU A 94 17.60 1.21 14.72
CA LEU A 94 18.66 2.20 14.61
C LEU A 94 18.77 2.80 13.19
N GLU A 95 17.74 2.71 12.36
CA GLU A 95 17.75 3.49 11.13
C GLU A 95 17.80 4.97 11.52
N THR A 96 18.95 5.57 11.31
CA THR A 96 19.19 6.97 11.69
C THR A 96 19.06 7.92 10.50
N ILE A 97 19.00 7.35 9.29
CA ILE A 97 18.87 8.11 8.04
C ILE A 97 17.40 8.04 7.62
N PRO A 98 16.73 9.19 7.48
CA PRO A 98 15.32 9.23 7.11
C PRO A 98 15.03 8.59 5.76
N CYS A 99 13.82 8.05 5.59
CA CYS A 99 13.19 7.74 4.32
C CYS A 99 12.11 8.79 4.08
N ASN A 100 12.09 9.45 2.94
CA ASN A 100 11.17 10.56 2.65
C ASN A 100 11.11 11.59 3.80
N GLY A 101 12.28 11.93 4.35
CA GLY A 101 12.45 12.94 5.38
C GLY A 101 12.11 12.53 6.82
N MET A 102 11.63 11.30 7.07
CA MET A 102 11.25 10.84 8.41
C MET A 102 11.73 9.40 8.66
N VAL A 103 12.41 9.15 9.78
CA VAL A 103 12.91 7.79 10.13
C VAL A 103 11.77 6.78 10.29
N VAL A 104 10.67 7.19 10.90
CA VAL A 104 9.51 6.32 11.13
C VAL A 104 8.90 5.76 9.84
N LEU A 105 9.11 6.40 8.68
CA LEU A 105 8.58 5.94 7.41
C LEU A 105 9.37 4.78 6.82
N CYS A 106 10.61 4.58 7.22
CA CYS A 106 11.45 3.54 6.65
C CYS A 106 10.85 2.14 6.77
N HIS A 107 10.18 1.85 7.87
CA HIS A 107 9.57 0.55 8.17
C HIS A 107 8.06 0.49 7.89
N ARG A 108 7.49 1.53 7.28
CA ARG A 108 6.10 1.50 6.81
C ARG A 108 6.02 0.98 5.39
N THR A 109 4.99 0.21 5.11
CA THR A 109 4.68 -0.18 3.74
C THR A 109 4.26 1.04 2.93
N TYR A 110 4.56 1.02 1.63
CA TYR A 110 4.34 2.14 0.73
C TYR A 110 2.91 2.71 0.83
N ASP A 111 1.90 1.86 0.87
CA ASP A 111 0.48 2.22 0.98
C ASP A 111 0.09 2.85 2.34
N GLN A 112 0.95 2.73 3.36
CA GLN A 112 0.76 3.30 4.69
C GLN A 112 1.51 4.62 4.90
N VAL A 113 2.12 5.16 3.86
CA VAL A 113 2.80 6.46 3.88
C VAL A 113 1.94 7.50 3.16
N THR A 114 1.84 8.69 3.76
CA THR A 114 1.22 9.86 3.10
C THR A 114 2.29 10.67 2.41
N PHE A 115 2.20 10.75 1.07
CA PHE A 115 3.06 11.58 0.23
C PHE A 115 2.37 12.90 -0.10
N PRO A 116 3.05 14.05 0.02
CA PRO A 116 2.55 15.31 -0.53
C PRO A 116 2.64 15.27 -2.06
N GLU A 117 1.56 15.64 -2.72
CA GLU A 117 1.41 15.49 -4.17
C GLU A 117 0.97 16.81 -4.83
N THR A 118 1.52 17.09 -6.00
CA THR A 118 1.06 18.18 -6.86
C THR A 118 0.23 17.65 -8.03
N HIS A 119 -1.00 18.15 -8.14
CA HIS A 119 -1.88 17.86 -9.29
C HIS A 119 -1.40 18.65 -10.51
N ASN A 120 -1.24 17.96 -11.66
CA ASN A 120 -0.69 18.58 -12.88
C ASN A 120 0.65 19.32 -12.64
N SER A 121 1.59 18.64 -12.04
CA SER A 121 2.89 19.15 -11.55
C SER A 121 3.68 19.95 -12.59
N PHE A 122 3.53 19.60 -13.87
CA PHE A 122 4.15 20.26 -15.01
C PHE A 122 3.44 21.56 -15.42
N SER A 123 2.21 21.77 -14.95
CA SER A 123 1.36 22.88 -15.42
C SER A 123 1.59 24.14 -14.62
N THR A 124 2.71 24.82 -14.90
CA THR A 124 3.20 25.94 -14.09
C THR A 124 3.42 27.23 -14.90
N HIS A 125 3.37 28.39 -14.21
CA HIS A 125 3.74 29.65 -14.82
C HIS A 125 5.23 29.69 -15.23
N GLU A 126 6.08 29.05 -14.47
CA GLU A 126 7.51 28.96 -14.77
C GLU A 126 7.76 28.20 -16.07
N ASP A 127 6.94 27.20 -16.39
CA ASP A 127 6.97 26.45 -17.66
C ASP A 127 6.17 27.12 -18.78
N ASN A 128 5.77 28.37 -18.60
CA ASN A 128 4.98 29.17 -19.53
C ASN A 128 3.57 28.66 -19.80
N ILE A 129 3.00 27.93 -18.85
CA ILE A 129 1.59 27.53 -18.83
C ILE A 129 0.85 28.51 -17.92
N TYR A 130 -0.13 29.24 -18.49
CA TYR A 130 -0.85 30.27 -17.76
C TYR A 130 -2.31 29.89 -17.55
N TYR A 131 -2.92 30.58 -16.57
CA TYR A 131 -4.34 30.46 -16.36
C TYR A 131 -5.15 30.63 -17.66
N PRO A 132 -6.15 29.77 -18.00
CA PRO A 132 -6.85 28.85 -17.09
C PRO A 132 -6.28 27.42 -16.97
N ALA A 133 -5.15 27.13 -17.59
CA ALA A 133 -4.61 25.77 -17.60
C ALA A 133 -3.53 25.50 -16.54
N SER A 134 -2.97 26.56 -15.93
CA SER A 134 -1.95 26.38 -14.89
C SER A 134 -2.56 25.94 -13.56
N ASN A 135 -1.80 25.10 -12.88
CA ASN A 135 -2.13 24.60 -11.54
C ASN A 135 -1.15 25.10 -10.46
N HIS A 136 0.00 25.66 -10.87
CA HIS A 136 1.05 26.12 -9.95
C HIS A 136 1.77 27.36 -10.51
N LEU A 137 2.51 28.05 -9.64
CA LEU A 137 3.36 29.15 -10.05
C LEU A 137 4.75 28.69 -10.47
N THR A 138 5.32 27.73 -9.71
CA THR A 138 6.72 27.28 -9.81
C THR A 138 6.83 25.85 -10.31
N GLY A 139 7.93 25.57 -11.03
CA GLY A 139 8.18 24.31 -11.69
C GLY A 139 8.72 23.20 -10.76
N PHE A 140 9.12 22.09 -11.38
CA PHE A 140 9.55 20.87 -10.71
C PHE A 140 10.60 21.10 -9.61
N GLN A 141 11.65 21.89 -9.89
CA GLN A 141 12.73 22.10 -8.92
C GLN A 141 12.27 22.73 -7.60
N ALA A 142 11.32 23.68 -7.68
CA ALA A 142 10.76 24.30 -6.49
C ALA A 142 9.88 23.31 -5.71
N GLN A 143 9.07 22.52 -6.42
CA GLN A 143 8.23 21.46 -5.83
C GLN A 143 9.09 20.42 -5.12
N TRP A 144 10.15 19.93 -5.76
CA TRP A 144 11.10 18.98 -5.18
C TRP A 144 11.77 19.53 -3.91
N ASN A 145 12.29 20.76 -3.99
CA ASN A 145 12.96 21.41 -2.86
C ASN A 145 12.02 21.70 -1.68
N ALA A 146 10.72 21.85 -1.95
CA ALA A 146 9.71 21.96 -0.90
C ALA A 146 9.42 20.62 -0.19
N GLY A 147 9.76 19.51 -0.80
CA GLY A 147 9.54 18.16 -0.26
C GLY A 147 8.43 17.36 -0.95
N MET A 148 7.94 17.81 -2.11
CA MET A 148 7.01 17.00 -2.91
C MET A 148 7.70 15.73 -3.39
N ARG A 149 7.01 14.60 -3.26
CA ARG A 149 7.50 13.27 -3.68
C ARG A 149 6.44 12.46 -4.44
N ALA A 150 5.31 13.09 -4.74
CA ALA A 150 4.32 12.56 -5.65
C ALA A 150 3.91 13.65 -6.67
N PHE A 151 3.74 13.27 -7.93
CA PHE A 151 3.50 14.21 -9.03
C PHE A 151 2.48 13.64 -10.01
N MET A 152 1.38 14.35 -10.22
CA MET A 152 0.42 14.01 -11.28
C MET A 152 0.84 14.65 -12.59
N LEU A 153 0.76 13.87 -13.66
CA LEU A 153 1.23 14.28 -15.00
C LEU A 153 0.19 13.86 -16.06
N ASP A 154 -0.16 14.77 -16.99
CA ASP A 154 -0.98 14.43 -18.14
C ASP A 154 -0.10 14.27 -19.38
N THR A 155 -0.21 13.15 -20.06
CA THR A 155 0.55 12.88 -21.28
C THR A 155 -0.33 12.94 -22.53
N HIS A 156 0.05 13.76 -23.49
CA HIS A 156 -0.60 13.86 -24.78
C HIS A 156 0.41 13.88 -25.92
N TYR A 157 -0.05 13.60 -27.14
CA TYR A 157 0.71 13.99 -28.32
C TYR A 157 0.50 15.49 -28.60
N LEU A 158 1.57 16.21 -28.92
CA LEU A 158 1.52 17.65 -29.23
C LEU A 158 0.46 17.98 -30.28
N THR A 159 0.24 17.06 -31.20
CA THR A 159 -0.83 17.16 -32.21
C THR A 159 -1.52 15.81 -32.38
N THR A 160 -2.82 15.83 -32.64
CA THR A 160 -3.60 14.60 -32.94
C THR A 160 -3.23 13.94 -34.27
N ALA A 161 -2.55 14.69 -35.17
CA ALA A 161 -2.14 14.21 -36.51
C ALA A 161 -0.81 13.42 -36.50
N ASP A 162 0.03 13.64 -35.49
CA ASP A 162 1.34 13.00 -35.36
C ASP A 162 1.45 12.34 -33.98
N LYS A 163 1.19 11.05 -33.96
CA LYS A 163 1.28 10.19 -32.78
C LYS A 163 2.64 9.49 -32.68
N SER A 164 3.71 10.20 -33.04
CA SER A 164 5.07 9.69 -32.84
C SER A 164 5.58 9.94 -31.43
N GLU A 165 6.53 9.12 -31.01
CA GLU A 165 7.22 9.21 -29.72
C GLU A 165 7.81 10.63 -29.48
N SER A 166 8.44 11.23 -30.49
CA SER A 166 9.00 12.59 -30.42
C SER A 166 7.97 13.70 -30.19
N ASN A 167 6.66 13.37 -30.32
CA ASN A 167 5.54 14.28 -30.07
C ASN A 167 4.85 14.07 -28.71
N VAL A 168 5.33 13.18 -27.85
CA VAL A 168 4.84 13.06 -26.48
C VAL A 168 5.15 14.35 -25.70
N ARG A 169 4.17 14.89 -24.99
CA ARG A 169 4.29 16.10 -24.17
C ARG A 169 3.51 15.92 -22.87
N PHE A 170 3.96 16.63 -21.83
CA PHE A 170 3.11 16.92 -20.69
C PHE A 170 2.31 18.17 -21.02
N CYS A 171 1.01 18.03 -21.03
CA CYS A 171 0.12 19.16 -21.25
C CYS A 171 -1.32 18.84 -20.78
N HIS A 172 -1.96 19.84 -20.22
CA HIS A 172 -3.35 19.75 -19.79
C HIS A 172 -4.27 20.03 -20.97
N GLY A 173 -4.99 19.04 -21.44
CA GLY A 173 -5.85 19.19 -22.60
C GLY A 173 -6.89 18.08 -22.75
N ASN A 174 -7.70 18.21 -23.78
CA ASN A 174 -8.72 17.24 -24.09
C ASN A 174 -8.35 16.47 -25.37
N SER A 175 -8.18 15.16 -25.27
CA SER A 175 -7.86 14.29 -26.42
C SER A 175 -8.90 14.33 -27.56
N ASN A 176 -10.10 14.85 -27.30
CA ASN A 176 -11.17 15.02 -28.28
C ASN A 176 -11.13 16.39 -29.01
N GLU A 177 -10.21 17.28 -28.66
CA GLU A 177 -10.11 18.57 -29.34
C GLU A 177 -9.61 18.40 -30.78
N ALA A 178 -10.30 19.10 -31.71
CA ALA A 178 -9.99 19.00 -33.14
C ALA A 178 -8.63 19.59 -33.54
N PHE A 179 -7.96 20.26 -32.59
CA PHE A 179 -6.67 20.93 -32.78
C PHE A 179 -5.58 20.26 -31.94
N SER A 180 -4.91 20.96 -31.07
CA SER A 180 -3.88 20.39 -30.20
C SER A 180 -4.43 20.24 -28.79
N PRO A 181 -4.30 19.07 -28.15
CA PRO A 181 -4.58 18.94 -26.72
C PRO A 181 -3.70 19.88 -25.89
N CYS A 182 -2.53 20.26 -26.39
CA CYS A 182 -1.57 21.14 -25.72
C CYS A 182 -1.76 22.64 -26.10
N THR A 183 -3.00 23.09 -26.35
CA THR A 183 -3.29 24.46 -26.79
C THR A 183 -2.82 25.56 -25.81
N TYR A 184 -2.81 25.23 -24.51
CA TYR A 184 -2.45 26.17 -23.44
C TYR A 184 -0.97 26.12 -23.02
N GLY A 185 -0.18 25.27 -23.66
CA GLY A 185 1.23 25.07 -23.39
C GLY A 185 1.59 23.60 -23.34
N ALA A 186 2.86 23.30 -23.42
CA ALA A 186 3.38 21.95 -23.36
C ALA A 186 4.79 21.93 -22.77
N VAL A 187 5.06 20.95 -21.94
CA VAL A 187 6.39 20.70 -21.36
C VAL A 187 6.99 19.46 -22.03
N ASP A 188 8.29 19.52 -22.30
CA ASP A 188 9.02 18.36 -22.82
C ASP A 188 9.20 17.34 -21.71
N PRO A 189 8.63 16.13 -21.84
CA PRO A 189 8.68 15.14 -20.78
C PRO A 189 10.10 14.63 -20.51
N LEU A 190 10.97 14.55 -21.53
CA LEU A 190 12.35 14.11 -21.34
C LEU A 190 13.11 15.07 -20.42
N ASN A 191 12.97 16.39 -20.64
CA ASN A 191 13.62 17.38 -19.77
C ASN A 191 13.11 17.31 -18.33
N TRP A 192 11.80 17.16 -18.15
CA TRP A 192 11.18 17.08 -16.82
C TRP A 192 11.62 15.80 -16.08
N LEU A 193 11.56 14.65 -16.75
CA LEU A 193 11.93 13.35 -16.17
C LEU A 193 13.44 13.22 -15.94
N SER A 194 14.29 13.84 -16.78
CA SER A 194 15.74 13.88 -16.52
C SER A 194 16.08 14.76 -15.31
N SER A 195 15.28 15.80 -15.04
CA SER A 195 15.43 16.57 -13.79
C SER A 195 15.04 15.72 -12.58
N LEU A 196 13.97 14.94 -12.69
CA LEU A 196 13.57 13.99 -11.63
C LEU A 196 14.65 12.94 -11.37
N GLU A 197 15.21 12.35 -12.43
CA GLU A 197 16.29 11.36 -12.31
C GLU A 197 17.50 11.94 -11.56
N THR A 198 17.93 13.14 -11.94
CA THR A 198 19.04 13.82 -11.28
C THR A 198 18.80 14.02 -9.79
N GLU A 199 17.61 14.46 -9.41
CA GLU A 199 17.26 14.65 -7.99
C GLU A 199 17.15 13.33 -7.24
N MET A 200 16.63 12.27 -7.87
CA MET A 200 16.54 10.93 -7.27
C MET A 200 17.92 10.27 -7.10
N GLU A 201 18.88 10.58 -7.96
CA GLU A 201 20.27 10.14 -7.78
C GLU A 201 20.96 10.87 -6.60
N ASP A 202 20.66 12.16 -6.41
CA ASP A 202 21.20 12.96 -5.32
C ASP A 202 20.52 12.64 -3.97
N GLU A 203 19.24 12.28 -3.97
CA GLU A 203 18.41 11.95 -2.79
C GLU A 203 18.04 10.46 -2.81
N ASP A 204 19.00 9.59 -2.49
CA ASP A 204 18.90 8.13 -2.63
C ASP A 204 17.97 7.45 -1.58
N ARG A 205 17.40 8.23 -0.66
CA ARG A 205 16.52 7.75 0.41
C ARG A 205 15.04 8.09 0.20
N ASP A 206 14.70 8.66 -0.94
CA ASP A 206 13.33 9.05 -1.24
C ASP A 206 12.64 8.10 -2.22
N ILE A 207 11.44 7.70 -1.87
CA ILE A 207 10.51 7.03 -2.78
C ILE A 207 9.67 8.09 -3.44
N VAL A 208 9.55 8.01 -4.76
CA VAL A 208 8.80 8.96 -5.58
C VAL A 208 7.66 8.26 -6.30
N THR A 209 6.55 8.95 -6.43
CA THR A 209 5.41 8.47 -7.20
C THR A 209 5.10 9.39 -8.36
N LEU A 210 4.82 8.81 -9.51
CA LEU A 210 4.20 9.49 -10.64
C LEU A 210 2.81 8.90 -10.87
N LEU A 211 1.79 9.74 -10.88
CA LEU A 211 0.44 9.37 -11.31
C LEU A 211 0.19 9.98 -12.69
N VAL A 212 0.14 9.14 -13.72
CA VAL A 212 0.10 9.57 -15.11
C VAL A 212 -1.31 9.41 -15.67
N GLU A 213 -1.99 10.53 -15.94
CA GLU A 213 -3.17 10.55 -16.78
C GLU A 213 -2.73 10.43 -18.24
N ASN A 214 -2.97 9.24 -18.82
CA ASN A 214 -2.29 8.86 -20.05
C ASN A 214 -3.18 8.86 -21.29
N TYR A 215 -2.73 9.57 -22.33
CA TYR A 215 -3.39 9.65 -23.65
C TYR A 215 -2.42 9.30 -24.80
N VAL A 216 -1.29 8.67 -24.51
CA VAL A 216 -0.30 8.23 -25.50
C VAL A 216 -0.10 6.71 -25.44
N GLU A 217 0.53 6.14 -26.46
CA GLU A 217 0.90 4.72 -26.46
C GLU A 217 1.93 4.43 -25.34
N ALA A 218 1.77 3.30 -24.65
CA ALA A 218 2.65 2.92 -23.54
C ALA A 218 4.12 2.80 -23.95
N ASP A 219 4.39 2.20 -25.10
CA ASP A 219 5.75 2.09 -25.67
C ASP A 219 6.42 3.47 -25.84
N HIS A 220 5.67 4.49 -26.27
CA HIS A 220 6.21 5.82 -26.46
C HIS A 220 6.55 6.49 -25.13
N LEU A 221 5.69 6.34 -24.12
CA LEU A 221 6.00 6.86 -22.79
C LEU A 221 7.17 6.09 -22.16
N LYS A 222 7.19 4.76 -22.32
CA LYS A 222 8.31 3.93 -21.83
C LYS A 222 9.65 4.40 -22.39
N THR A 223 9.70 4.69 -23.71
CA THR A 223 10.93 5.21 -24.32
C THR A 223 11.39 6.53 -23.68
N VAL A 224 10.46 7.41 -23.31
CA VAL A 224 10.82 8.66 -22.61
C VAL A 224 11.42 8.37 -21.24
N PHE A 225 10.91 7.37 -20.50
CA PHE A 225 11.48 6.94 -19.22
C PHE A 225 12.87 6.30 -19.41
N ASP A 226 13.06 5.51 -20.47
CA ASP A 226 14.36 4.92 -20.81
C ASP A 226 15.40 6.01 -21.14
N ASP A 227 15.02 6.97 -21.96
CA ASP A 227 15.88 8.09 -22.35
C ASP A 227 16.22 9.02 -21.17
N ALA A 228 15.31 9.13 -20.20
CA ALA A 228 15.52 9.89 -18.97
C ALA A 228 16.36 9.13 -17.92
N GLY A 229 16.65 7.84 -18.10
CA GLY A 229 17.43 7.04 -17.14
C GLY A 229 16.62 6.48 -15.95
N LEU A 230 15.31 6.65 -15.91
CA LEU A 230 14.47 6.29 -14.76
C LEU A 230 14.04 4.82 -14.73
N SER A 231 14.14 4.10 -15.83
CA SER A 231 13.55 2.76 -15.99
C SER A 231 14.08 1.72 -15.00
N ASP A 232 15.35 1.82 -14.62
CA ASP A 232 15.95 0.89 -13.66
C ASP A 232 15.44 1.12 -12.24
N MET A 233 14.95 2.32 -11.90
CA MET A 233 14.38 2.66 -10.61
C MET A 233 12.90 2.32 -10.50
N MET A 234 12.22 1.98 -11.60
CA MET A 234 10.79 1.68 -11.58
C MET A 234 10.50 0.39 -10.84
N TYR A 235 9.55 0.46 -9.90
CA TYR A 235 9.08 -0.68 -9.14
C TYR A 235 7.94 -1.40 -9.89
N VAL A 236 7.88 -2.73 -9.76
CA VAL A 236 6.77 -3.56 -10.23
C VAL A 236 6.15 -4.26 -9.05
N HIS A 237 4.90 -3.94 -8.76
CA HIS A 237 4.15 -4.53 -7.65
C HIS A 237 3.29 -5.71 -8.11
N ASP A 238 3.30 -6.82 -7.35
CA ASP A 238 2.36 -7.92 -7.53
C ASP A 238 1.13 -7.69 -6.64
N MET A 239 -0.05 -7.52 -7.24
CA MET A 239 -1.33 -7.31 -6.55
C MET A 239 -1.69 -8.36 -5.48
N ASN A 240 -1.03 -9.52 -5.49
CA ASN A 240 -1.28 -10.59 -4.53
C ASN A 240 -0.32 -10.56 -3.32
N THR A 241 0.53 -9.56 -3.23
CA THR A 241 1.47 -9.36 -2.13
C THR A 241 1.19 -8.06 -1.39
N GLU A 242 1.70 -7.94 -0.18
CA GLU A 242 1.71 -6.65 0.52
C GLU A 242 2.71 -5.69 -0.14
N TRP A 243 2.44 -4.40 -0.04
CA TRP A 243 3.40 -3.40 -0.48
C TRP A 243 4.69 -3.50 0.34
N PRO A 244 5.86 -3.37 -0.27
CA PRO A 244 7.11 -3.32 0.49
C PRO A 244 7.18 -2.05 1.35
N THR A 245 7.99 -2.12 2.39
CA THR A 245 8.36 -0.95 3.18
C THR A 245 9.24 0.01 2.36
N LEU A 246 9.31 1.29 2.79
CA LEU A 246 10.16 2.24 2.07
C LEU A 246 11.63 1.80 2.07
N ILE A 247 12.12 1.24 3.18
CA ILE A 247 13.52 0.78 3.24
C ILE A 247 13.77 -0.42 2.31
N GLU A 248 12.79 -1.31 2.11
CA GLU A 248 12.90 -2.40 1.15
C GLU A 248 12.98 -1.87 -0.28
N LEU A 249 12.14 -0.89 -0.66
CA LEU A 249 12.20 -0.23 -1.96
C LEU A 249 13.56 0.44 -2.20
N ILE A 250 14.09 1.14 -1.20
CA ILE A 250 15.41 1.77 -1.24
C ILE A 250 16.51 0.71 -1.44
N ASN A 251 16.48 -0.36 -0.64
CA ASN A 251 17.49 -1.43 -0.73
C ASN A 251 17.47 -2.19 -2.06
N MET A 252 16.32 -2.23 -2.74
CA MET A 252 16.17 -2.80 -4.08
C MET A 252 16.55 -1.81 -5.19
N ASP A 253 16.82 -0.55 -4.86
CA ASP A 253 16.93 0.56 -5.80
C ASP A 253 15.71 0.68 -6.74
N LYS A 254 14.52 0.42 -6.18
CA LYS A 254 13.22 0.49 -6.87
C LYS A 254 12.39 1.64 -6.29
N ARG A 255 12.91 2.84 -6.42
CA ARG A 255 12.43 4.03 -5.73
C ARG A 255 11.39 4.84 -6.49
N LEU A 256 11.02 4.43 -7.71
CA LEU A 256 10.03 5.08 -8.54
C LEU A 256 8.80 4.17 -8.71
N VAL A 257 7.66 4.60 -8.17
CA VAL A 257 6.36 3.95 -8.36
C VAL A 257 5.58 4.75 -9.40
N VAL A 258 5.13 4.09 -10.48
CA VAL A 258 4.36 4.77 -11.53
C VAL A 258 2.98 4.17 -11.61
N PHE A 259 1.97 4.98 -11.32
CA PHE A 259 0.58 4.67 -11.59
C PHE A 259 0.14 5.27 -12.91
N TRP A 260 -0.78 4.59 -13.55
CA TRP A 260 -1.33 4.94 -14.83
C TRP A 260 -2.86 5.02 -14.72
N GLU A 261 -3.43 6.15 -15.05
CA GLU A 261 -4.88 6.31 -15.04
C GLU A 261 -5.51 5.85 -16.35
N GLN A 262 -5.52 4.62 -16.64
CA GLN A 262 -6.37 3.95 -17.65
C GLN A 262 -6.06 2.44 -17.59
N SER A 263 -6.81 1.60 -18.28
CA SER A 263 -6.61 0.14 -18.20
C SER A 263 -5.15 -0.24 -18.40
N GLY A 264 -4.58 -0.90 -17.41
CA GLY A 264 -3.20 -1.35 -17.40
C GLY A 264 -2.81 -2.15 -18.64
N ASP A 265 -1.57 -2.04 -19.03
CA ASP A 265 -1.00 -2.79 -20.15
C ASP A 265 -0.12 -3.91 -19.59
N SER A 266 -0.48 -5.17 -19.87
CA SER A 266 0.26 -6.34 -19.39
C SER A 266 1.69 -6.41 -19.90
N ASP A 267 1.99 -5.71 -21.00
CA ASP A 267 3.34 -5.66 -21.57
C ASP A 267 4.24 -4.64 -20.85
N HIS A 268 3.61 -3.77 -20.02
CA HIS A 268 4.28 -2.72 -19.24
C HIS A 268 3.94 -2.82 -17.74
N PRO A 269 4.35 -3.87 -17.03
CA PRO A 269 3.91 -4.14 -15.65
C PRO A 269 4.38 -3.12 -14.61
N TYR A 270 5.26 -2.21 -14.97
CA TYR A 270 5.73 -1.08 -14.17
C TYR A 270 4.82 0.15 -14.27
N PHE A 271 3.87 0.18 -15.20
CA PHE A 271 2.77 1.14 -15.25
C PHE A 271 1.54 0.51 -14.61
N HIS A 272 1.38 0.73 -13.30
CA HIS A 272 0.29 0.12 -12.53
C HIS A 272 -1.04 0.79 -12.86
N ASP A 273 -2.07 0.02 -13.24
CA ASP A 273 -3.43 0.57 -13.37
C ASP A 273 -3.89 1.10 -12.00
N PHE A 274 -3.99 2.42 -11.88
CA PHE A 274 -4.31 3.05 -10.61
C PHE A 274 -5.60 2.49 -9.98
N LEU A 275 -6.63 2.23 -10.78
CA LEU A 275 -7.93 1.77 -10.27
C LEU A 275 -7.95 0.29 -9.86
N GLU A 276 -6.92 -0.49 -10.24
CA GLU A 276 -6.72 -1.85 -9.71
C GLU A 276 -6.04 -1.83 -8.34
N PHE A 277 -5.20 -0.82 -8.07
CA PHE A 277 -4.44 -0.70 -6.82
C PHE A 277 -5.04 0.29 -5.83
N GLY A 278 -5.88 1.21 -6.29
CA GLY A 278 -6.31 2.34 -5.49
C GLY A 278 -7.68 2.90 -5.82
N TRP A 279 -7.98 3.98 -5.14
CA TRP A 279 -9.23 4.73 -5.28
C TRP A 279 -9.01 6.21 -4.93
N THR A 280 -9.94 7.08 -5.37
CA THR A 280 -9.86 8.52 -5.16
C THR A 280 -11.11 9.09 -4.52
N THR A 281 -10.97 10.20 -3.78
CA THR A 281 -12.10 11.09 -3.45
C THR A 281 -12.53 11.92 -4.67
N ASP A 282 -13.61 12.69 -4.54
CA ASP A 282 -14.05 13.59 -5.61
C ASP A 282 -13.00 14.69 -5.88
N TYR A 283 -12.82 15.01 -7.14
CA TYR A 283 -11.91 16.05 -7.64
C TYR A 283 -12.64 17.32 -8.12
N ALA A 284 -13.97 17.34 -8.00
CA ALA A 284 -14.80 18.40 -8.59
C ALA A 284 -15.44 19.33 -7.54
N ASN A 285 -14.79 19.49 -6.39
CA ASN A 285 -15.27 20.29 -5.28
C ASN A 285 -15.24 21.80 -5.58
N ASP A 286 -16.31 22.52 -5.21
CA ASP A 286 -16.43 23.97 -5.35
C ASP A 286 -16.41 24.72 -4.00
N ASP A 287 -16.43 24.00 -2.89
CA ASP A 287 -16.16 24.50 -1.53
C ASP A 287 -15.59 23.41 -0.63
N THR A 288 -14.93 23.82 0.47
CA THR A 288 -14.31 22.90 1.43
C THR A 288 -15.32 22.01 2.16
N GLY A 289 -16.56 22.46 2.32
CA GLY A 289 -17.62 21.68 2.94
C GLY A 289 -18.16 20.55 2.05
N SER A 290 -17.83 20.53 0.75
CA SER A 290 -18.16 19.45 -0.18
C SER A 290 -17.04 18.40 -0.31
N MET A 291 -15.88 18.66 0.28
CA MET A 291 -14.72 17.76 0.24
C MET A 291 -14.89 16.62 1.25
N ASP A 292 -15.71 15.62 0.90
CA ASP A 292 -15.91 14.43 1.71
C ASP A 292 -14.85 13.33 1.49
N CYS A 293 -15.03 12.21 2.17
CA CYS A 293 -14.14 11.05 2.09
C CYS A 293 -14.72 9.91 1.23
N ASP A 294 -15.85 10.15 0.56
CA ASP A 294 -16.52 9.10 -0.20
C ASP A 294 -15.72 8.72 -1.45
N PRO A 295 -15.66 7.42 -1.78
CA PRO A 295 -14.99 6.97 -2.99
C PRO A 295 -15.68 7.52 -4.24
N HIS A 296 -14.92 8.24 -5.08
CA HIS A 296 -15.40 8.76 -6.36
C HIS A 296 -15.04 7.82 -7.53
N ARG A 297 -13.79 7.35 -7.55
CA ARG A 297 -13.30 6.37 -8.54
C ARG A 297 -12.54 5.26 -7.81
N GLY A 298 -12.60 4.03 -8.35
CA GLY A 298 -11.96 2.86 -7.78
C GLY A 298 -12.76 2.21 -6.65
N ASP A 299 -12.15 1.23 -5.99
CA ASP A 299 -12.74 0.47 -4.87
C ASP A 299 -11.99 0.82 -3.58
N SER A 300 -12.71 1.34 -2.57
CA SER A 300 -12.13 1.70 -1.27
C SER A 300 -11.54 0.52 -0.48
N ASN A 301 -11.73 -0.72 -0.93
CA ASN A 301 -11.02 -1.87 -0.39
C ASN A 301 -9.56 -1.92 -0.85
N GLN A 302 -9.20 -1.27 -1.94
CA GLN A 302 -7.83 -1.21 -2.43
C GLN A 302 -6.92 -0.43 -1.48
N PRO A 303 -5.61 -0.79 -1.39
CA PRO A 303 -4.70 -0.22 -0.40
C PRO A 303 -4.34 1.25 -0.65
N VAL A 304 -4.14 1.65 -1.90
CA VAL A 304 -3.68 3.00 -2.24
C VAL A 304 -4.85 3.98 -2.22
N TYR A 305 -4.74 5.01 -1.39
CA TYR A 305 -5.79 6.00 -1.21
C TYR A 305 -5.32 7.40 -1.66
N HIS A 306 -5.96 7.94 -2.69
CA HIS A 306 -5.67 9.25 -3.25
C HIS A 306 -6.71 10.27 -2.80
N MET A 307 -6.33 11.20 -1.95
CA MET A 307 -7.16 12.29 -1.46
C MET A 307 -6.96 13.53 -2.32
N ASN A 308 -7.91 13.80 -3.22
CA ASN A 308 -7.95 15.04 -4.01
C ASN A 308 -8.27 16.24 -3.10
N ASN A 309 -7.41 17.23 -3.08
CA ASN A 309 -7.54 18.36 -2.16
C ASN A 309 -7.34 19.71 -2.86
N TRP A 310 -8.23 20.04 -3.79
CA TRP A 310 -8.28 21.35 -4.45
C TRP A 310 -9.71 21.79 -4.72
N LEU A 311 -9.88 23.09 -4.94
CA LEU A 311 -11.16 23.71 -5.26
C LEU A 311 -11.23 24.15 -6.71
N LYS A 312 -12.40 23.99 -7.31
CA LYS A 312 -12.73 24.48 -8.64
C LYS A 312 -13.63 25.73 -8.54
N ASN A 313 -13.43 26.66 -9.44
CA ASN A 313 -14.32 27.79 -9.58
C ASN A 313 -15.60 27.43 -10.36
N GLN A 314 -16.52 28.36 -10.51
CA GLN A 314 -17.79 28.17 -11.22
C GLN A 314 -17.64 27.74 -12.71
N ALA A 315 -16.46 27.91 -13.28
CA ALA A 315 -16.15 27.46 -14.63
C ALA A 315 -15.54 26.03 -14.67
N GLY A 316 -15.39 25.38 -13.52
CA GLY A 316 -14.78 24.07 -13.39
C GLY A 316 -13.25 24.05 -13.48
N LEU A 317 -12.62 25.22 -13.35
CA LEU A 317 -11.16 25.39 -13.40
C LEU A 317 -10.60 25.47 -11.98
N SER A 318 -9.35 25.06 -11.80
CA SER A 318 -8.60 25.28 -10.56
C SER A 318 -8.67 26.73 -10.09
N ASP A 319 -8.91 26.96 -8.79
CA ASP A 319 -9.15 28.28 -8.24
C ASP A 319 -7.97 28.78 -7.39
N PRO A 320 -7.04 29.57 -7.97
CA PRO A 320 -5.89 30.09 -7.24
C PRO A 320 -6.24 31.07 -6.12
N GLN A 321 -7.44 31.68 -6.15
CA GLN A 321 -7.86 32.63 -5.13
C GLN A 321 -8.35 31.95 -3.84
N ARG A 322 -8.70 30.68 -3.94
CA ARG A 322 -9.22 29.88 -2.83
C ARG A 322 -8.29 28.73 -2.44
N ALA A 323 -7.14 28.63 -3.10
CA ALA A 323 -6.18 27.55 -2.81
C ALA A 323 -5.76 27.53 -1.34
N ALA A 324 -5.55 28.70 -0.72
CA ALA A 324 -5.22 28.80 0.69
C ALA A 324 -6.30 28.23 1.64
N GLU A 325 -7.57 28.14 1.22
CA GLU A 325 -8.63 27.49 2.01
C GLU A 325 -8.49 25.98 1.99
N ALA A 326 -8.22 25.39 0.81
CA ALA A 326 -8.06 23.97 0.64
C ALA A 326 -6.69 23.47 1.18
N ASN A 327 -5.65 24.29 1.03
CA ASN A 327 -4.27 23.95 1.38
C ASN A 327 -3.89 24.40 2.80
N ASP A 328 -4.87 24.83 3.61
CA ASP A 328 -4.66 25.07 5.04
C ASP A 328 -4.26 23.77 5.73
N VAL A 329 -3.19 23.80 6.52
CA VAL A 329 -2.61 22.60 7.16
C VAL A 329 -3.62 21.94 8.08
N ASP A 330 -4.28 22.75 8.94
CA ASP A 330 -5.22 22.20 9.92
C ASP A 330 -6.42 21.57 9.20
N PHE A 331 -6.93 22.21 8.13
CA PHE A 331 -8.01 21.65 7.30
C PHE A 331 -7.62 20.31 6.64
N MET A 332 -6.44 20.22 6.02
CA MET A 332 -5.98 18.97 5.38
C MET A 332 -5.81 17.84 6.38
N VAL A 333 -5.25 18.14 7.56
CA VAL A 333 -5.05 17.15 8.63
C VAL A 333 -6.39 16.72 9.23
N GLU A 334 -7.30 17.64 9.54
CA GLU A 334 -8.64 17.31 10.06
C GLU A 334 -9.41 16.43 9.08
N ARG A 335 -9.40 16.78 7.79
CA ARG A 335 -10.02 15.97 6.74
C ARG A 335 -9.37 14.58 6.62
N ALA A 336 -8.05 14.49 6.68
CA ALA A 336 -7.35 13.20 6.65
C ALA A 336 -7.74 12.32 7.84
N ILE A 337 -7.90 12.90 9.05
CA ILE A 337 -8.39 12.19 10.24
C ILE A 337 -9.81 11.66 10.03
N GLU A 338 -10.72 12.49 9.54
CA GLU A 338 -12.10 12.07 9.23
C GLU A 338 -12.12 10.90 8.23
N CYS A 339 -11.26 10.98 7.19
CA CYS A 339 -11.14 9.92 6.19
C CYS A 339 -10.52 8.63 6.74
N ILE A 340 -9.55 8.73 7.64
CA ILE A 340 -8.98 7.59 8.36
C ILE A 340 -10.06 6.93 9.24
N GLU A 341 -10.83 7.72 9.98
CA GLU A 341 -11.93 7.20 10.82
C GLU A 341 -13.01 6.49 9.99
N GLN A 342 -13.30 7.01 8.78
CA GLN A 342 -14.30 6.42 7.89
C GLN A 342 -13.85 5.12 7.23
N HIS A 343 -12.59 5.03 6.80
CA HIS A 343 -12.09 3.94 5.96
C HIS A 343 -11.09 3.01 6.65
N GLY A 344 -10.56 3.38 7.83
CA GLY A 344 -9.49 2.64 8.49
C GLY A 344 -8.17 2.66 7.72
N LYS A 345 -8.00 3.62 6.80
CA LYS A 345 -6.84 3.74 5.91
C LYS A 345 -6.34 5.18 5.89
N ARG A 346 -5.02 5.34 5.92
CA ARG A 346 -4.35 6.63 5.73
C ARG A 346 -4.38 7.01 4.25
N PRO A 347 -4.62 8.30 3.90
CA PRO A 347 -4.39 8.74 2.53
C PRO A 347 -2.94 8.50 2.13
N THR A 348 -2.72 7.78 1.04
CA THR A 348 -1.38 7.59 0.46
C THR A 348 -0.92 8.89 -0.20
N PHE A 349 -1.85 9.66 -0.76
CA PHE A 349 -1.57 10.94 -1.38
C PHE A 349 -2.51 12.01 -0.88
N ILE A 350 -1.96 13.21 -0.61
CA ILE A 350 -2.70 14.46 -0.49
C ILE A 350 -2.32 15.32 -1.67
N ALA A 351 -3.20 15.36 -2.68
CA ALA A 351 -2.94 16.05 -3.94
C ALA A 351 -3.55 17.46 -3.93
N VAL A 352 -2.73 18.46 -4.25
CA VAL A 352 -3.12 19.87 -4.23
C VAL A 352 -2.85 20.59 -5.55
N ASP A 353 -3.67 21.60 -5.84
CA ASP A 353 -3.34 22.68 -6.75
C ASP A 353 -2.73 23.86 -5.99
N TRP A 354 -1.94 24.69 -6.66
CA TRP A 354 -1.37 25.93 -6.10
C TRP A 354 -0.67 25.66 -4.75
N TRP A 355 0.23 24.70 -4.75
CA TRP A 355 0.93 24.22 -3.57
C TRP A 355 1.64 25.34 -2.79
N GLU A 356 1.97 26.45 -3.45
CA GLU A 356 2.58 27.62 -2.84
C GLU A 356 1.64 28.38 -1.88
N GLU A 357 0.33 28.10 -1.95
CA GLU A 357 -0.72 28.74 -1.14
C GLU A 357 -1.11 27.85 0.05
N GLY A 358 -0.13 27.34 0.79
CA GLY A 358 -0.31 26.47 1.96
C GLY A 358 0.91 25.63 2.22
N ASP A 359 0.75 24.52 2.97
CA ASP A 359 1.86 23.62 3.28
C ASP A 359 1.40 22.16 3.33
N VAL A 360 1.21 21.57 2.14
CA VAL A 360 0.85 20.15 2.02
C VAL A 360 1.95 19.21 2.52
N VAL A 361 3.22 19.66 2.50
CA VAL A 361 4.35 18.88 2.99
C VAL A 361 4.26 18.73 4.52
N GLU A 362 3.94 19.83 5.23
CA GLU A 362 3.73 19.77 6.67
C GLU A 362 2.46 18.97 7.01
N ALA A 363 1.37 19.14 6.25
CA ALA A 363 0.16 18.34 6.45
C ALA A 363 0.44 16.83 6.31
N ALA A 364 1.16 16.41 5.26
CA ALA A 364 1.55 15.03 5.05
C ALA A 364 2.42 14.47 6.19
N LYS A 365 3.38 15.28 6.71
CA LYS A 365 4.16 14.89 7.89
C LYS A 365 3.29 14.67 9.11
N LEU A 366 2.35 15.57 9.39
CA LEU A 366 1.43 15.46 10.54
C LEU A 366 0.51 14.22 10.38
N VAL A 367 -0.01 13.98 9.19
CA VAL A 367 -0.81 12.78 8.90
C VAL A 367 0.02 11.51 9.08
N ASN A 368 1.28 11.53 8.69
CA ASN A 368 2.21 10.42 8.93
C ASN A 368 2.50 10.16 10.42
N MET A 369 2.27 11.12 11.30
CA MET A 369 2.45 10.97 12.75
C MET A 369 1.18 10.48 13.47
N ILE A 370 0.06 10.31 12.77
CA ILE A 370 -1.17 9.75 13.35
C ILE A 370 -0.97 8.25 13.59
N ASP A 371 -1.19 7.80 14.82
CA ASP A 371 -1.20 6.38 15.14
C ASP A 371 -2.45 5.71 14.55
N MET A 372 -2.26 4.62 13.84
CA MET A 372 -3.34 3.78 13.31
C MET A 372 -3.52 2.60 14.27
N GLU A 373 -4.60 2.64 15.09
CA GLU A 373 -4.94 1.53 16.01
C GLU A 373 -5.54 0.32 15.27
#